data_61da2e71a39bfc825c5f1b7109020bd2
#
_entry.id   61da2e71a39bfc825c5f1b7109020bd2
#
_cell.length_a   1.000
_cell.length_b   1.000
_cell.length_c   1.000
_cell.angle_alpha   90.00
_cell.angle_beta   90.00
_cell.angle_gamma   90.00
#
_symmetry.space_group_name_H-M   'P 1'
#
loop_
_entity.id
_entity.type
_entity.pdbx_description
1 polymer ?
#
loop_
_entity_poly.entity_id
_entity_poly.type
_entity_poly.pdbx_seq_one_letter_code
_entity_poly.pdbx_strand_id
1 'polypeptide(L)'
;MIARIWSGESPLWRLLLPLSWLYGLVSGVIRLSYQLGWQKAWRAPVPVVVVGNLTAGGNGKTPVVIWLVEQLQQRGIRVGVVSRGYGGKADRYPLVLDDRTSTAQAGDEPVLIHQRTGAPVAVAPLRSDAVKALLSAHDLQMIVTDDGLQHYKLARDIEIVVIDGVRRFGNGWWLPAGPMRERASRLQSVDAVIVNGGVARPGEIPMRLRPGMAVNLLTGERRDVSTFTNVVAMAGIGHPPRFFATLESCGVQPVKTVALADHQALSQADVAALVTADQTLLMTEKDAVKCRDFAAANWWYLPVDAIMADERAQRLLADLATLAQR
;
A
#
# COMPACT_ATOMS: atom_id res chain seq x y z
N MET A 1 -5.04 -9.31 -19.54
CA MET A 1 -3.86 -9.76 -20.31
C MET A 1 -2.59 -9.83 -19.44
N ILE A 2 -2.14 -8.76 -18.80
CA ILE A 2 -0.90 -8.73 -17.98
C ILE A 2 -0.88 -9.81 -16.88
N ALA A 3 -1.97 -10.00 -16.13
CA ALA A 3 -2.04 -10.99 -15.06
C ALA A 3 -1.73 -12.43 -15.58
N ARG A 4 -2.23 -12.81 -16.75
CA ARG A 4 -1.96 -14.12 -17.37
C ARG A 4 -0.53 -14.27 -17.89
N ILE A 5 0.10 -13.16 -18.27
CA ILE A 5 1.53 -13.14 -18.63
C ILE A 5 2.36 -13.38 -17.37
N TRP A 6 2.06 -12.66 -16.28
CA TRP A 6 2.80 -12.70 -15.04
C TRP A 6 2.55 -13.97 -14.20
N SER A 7 1.39 -14.63 -14.38
CA SER A 7 1.15 -15.96 -13.78
C SER A 7 1.88 -17.08 -14.53
N GLY A 8 2.33 -16.82 -15.77
CA GLY A 8 2.95 -17.84 -16.64
C GLY A 8 1.95 -18.62 -17.50
N GLU A 9 0.65 -18.35 -17.38
CA GLU A 9 -0.40 -19.02 -18.18
C GLU A 9 -0.31 -18.65 -19.67
N SER A 10 0.08 -17.43 -19.99
CA SER A 10 0.25 -16.98 -21.38
C SER A 10 1.71 -17.10 -21.81
N PRO A 11 2.06 -17.79 -22.91
CA PRO A 11 3.45 -17.94 -23.38
C PRO A 11 4.08 -16.62 -23.86
N LEU A 12 3.31 -15.55 -23.99
CA LEU A 12 3.79 -14.22 -24.42
C LEU A 12 4.88 -13.63 -23.51
N TRP A 13 4.99 -14.08 -22.25
CA TRP A 13 6.07 -13.66 -21.38
C TRP A 13 7.47 -13.97 -21.96
N ARG A 14 7.59 -15.03 -22.79
CA ARG A 14 8.87 -15.41 -23.41
C ARG A 14 9.38 -14.35 -24.38
N LEU A 15 8.48 -13.69 -25.11
CA LEU A 15 8.82 -12.60 -26.04
C LEU A 15 9.34 -11.36 -25.29
N LEU A 16 8.97 -11.20 -24.02
CA LEU A 16 9.36 -10.08 -23.18
C LEU A 16 10.68 -10.33 -22.43
N LEU A 17 11.26 -11.54 -22.52
CA LEU A 17 12.49 -11.89 -21.79
C LEU A 17 13.67 -10.96 -22.08
N PRO A 18 13.98 -10.56 -23.34
CA PRO A 18 15.11 -9.65 -23.56
C PRO A 18 14.98 -8.34 -22.81
N LEU A 19 13.77 -7.75 -22.78
CA LEU A 19 13.48 -6.53 -22.01
C LEU A 19 13.56 -6.78 -20.50
N SER A 20 13.12 -7.95 -20.05
CA SER A 20 13.19 -8.36 -18.66
C SER A 20 14.63 -8.50 -18.18
N TRP A 21 15.50 -9.07 -18.98
CA TRP A 21 16.94 -9.16 -18.67
C TRP A 21 17.61 -7.80 -18.63
N LEU A 22 17.27 -6.91 -19.58
CA LEU A 22 17.77 -5.53 -19.57
C LEU A 22 17.33 -4.80 -18.30
N TYR A 23 16.04 -4.92 -17.92
CA TYR A 23 15.52 -4.36 -16.69
C TYR A 23 16.28 -4.90 -15.47
N GLY A 24 16.47 -6.23 -15.39
CA GLY A 24 17.19 -6.88 -14.30
C GLY A 24 18.66 -6.46 -14.21
N LEU A 25 19.34 -6.28 -15.35
CA LEU A 25 20.71 -5.78 -15.42
C LEU A 25 20.77 -4.34 -14.88
N VAL A 26 19.95 -3.43 -15.43
CA VAL A 26 19.94 -2.02 -15.03
C VAL A 26 19.61 -1.85 -13.55
N SER A 27 18.55 -2.50 -13.06
CA SER A 27 18.17 -2.44 -11.65
C SER A 27 19.23 -3.05 -10.74
N GLY A 28 19.88 -4.14 -11.18
CA GLY A 28 20.99 -4.77 -10.48
C GLY A 28 22.22 -3.87 -10.37
N VAL A 29 22.61 -3.23 -11.46
CA VAL A 29 23.74 -2.27 -11.49
C VAL A 29 23.45 -1.06 -10.59
N ILE A 30 22.25 -0.50 -10.66
CA ILE A 30 21.86 0.60 -9.76
C ILE A 30 21.98 0.16 -8.30
N ARG A 31 21.41 -0.97 -7.92
CA ARG A 31 21.51 -1.50 -6.54
C ARG A 31 22.96 -1.69 -6.11
N LEU A 32 23.75 -2.34 -6.96
CA LEU A 32 25.17 -2.62 -6.69
C LEU A 32 25.98 -1.32 -6.50
N SER A 33 25.69 -0.27 -7.27
CA SER A 33 26.37 1.03 -7.16
C SER A 33 26.18 1.68 -5.78
N TYR A 34 24.99 1.51 -5.17
CA TYR A 34 24.75 1.94 -3.78
C TYR A 34 25.44 1.04 -2.76
N GLN A 35 25.40 -0.28 -2.96
CA GLN A 35 26.06 -1.24 -2.06
C GLN A 35 27.59 -1.07 -2.03
N LEU A 36 28.20 -0.76 -3.18
CA LEU A 36 29.64 -0.49 -3.28
C LEU A 36 30.03 0.95 -2.88
N GLY A 37 29.04 1.80 -2.51
CA GLY A 37 29.28 3.17 -2.11
C GLY A 37 29.62 4.12 -3.25
N TRP A 38 29.48 3.71 -4.52
CA TRP A 38 29.67 4.60 -5.68
C TRP A 38 28.62 5.70 -5.75
N GLN A 39 27.41 5.39 -5.33
CA GLN A 39 26.35 6.37 -5.12
C GLN A 39 26.08 6.52 -3.62
N LYS A 40 25.90 7.76 -3.16
CA LYS A 40 25.62 8.06 -1.75
C LYS A 40 24.13 8.11 -1.49
N ALA A 41 23.67 7.38 -0.49
CA ALA A 41 22.34 7.54 0.07
C ALA A 41 22.38 8.66 1.14
N TRP A 42 21.36 9.50 1.12
CA TRP A 42 21.17 10.49 2.19
C TRP A 42 20.60 9.78 3.44
N ARG A 43 21.18 10.04 4.62
CA ARG A 43 20.75 9.49 5.90
C ARG A 43 19.99 10.53 6.70
N ALA A 44 18.80 10.18 7.16
CA ALA A 44 18.00 10.98 8.06
C ALA A 44 18.62 11.00 9.48
N PRO A 45 18.38 12.04 10.29
CA PRO A 45 18.80 12.09 11.68
C PRO A 45 17.97 11.18 12.61
N VAL A 46 16.87 10.63 12.10
CA VAL A 46 16.00 9.66 12.81
C VAL A 46 15.95 8.35 12.02
N PRO A 47 15.64 7.22 12.67
CA PRO A 47 15.51 5.94 12.00
C PRO A 47 14.49 5.95 10.86
N VAL A 48 14.83 5.25 9.78
CA VAL A 48 14.00 5.09 8.59
C VAL A 48 13.64 3.62 8.40
N VAL A 49 12.35 3.33 8.45
CA VAL A 49 11.76 2.02 8.17
C VAL A 49 11.17 2.01 6.77
N VAL A 50 11.63 1.10 5.94
CA VAL A 50 11.13 0.96 4.58
C VAL A 50 10.14 -0.18 4.50
N VAL A 51 8.89 0.11 4.12
CA VAL A 51 7.90 -0.89 3.73
C VAL A 51 7.81 -0.93 2.22
N GLY A 52 7.98 -2.10 1.64
CA GLY A 52 7.95 -2.24 0.19
C GLY A 52 7.60 -3.65 -0.27
N ASN A 53 7.74 -3.90 -1.56
CA ASN A 53 7.51 -5.21 -2.15
C ASN A 53 8.49 -5.51 -3.29
N LEU A 54 8.56 -6.77 -3.67
CA LEU A 54 9.42 -7.24 -4.77
C LEU A 54 8.69 -7.37 -6.10
N THR A 55 7.36 -7.28 -6.11
CA THR A 55 6.53 -7.48 -7.30
C THR A 55 5.66 -6.26 -7.57
N ALA A 56 5.36 -5.98 -8.81
CA ALA A 56 4.32 -5.01 -9.18
C ALA A 56 2.93 -5.53 -8.78
N GLY A 57 2.01 -4.61 -8.50
CA GLY A 57 0.62 -4.88 -8.10
C GLY A 57 0.37 -4.80 -6.59
N GLY A 58 -0.90 -4.94 -6.20
CA GLY A 58 -1.36 -4.81 -4.82
C GLY A 58 -0.97 -6.00 -3.95
N ASN A 59 0.04 -5.86 -3.11
CA ASN A 59 0.49 -6.87 -2.15
C ASN A 59 -0.04 -6.64 -0.73
N GLY A 60 -0.70 -5.50 -0.48
CA GLY A 60 -1.19 -5.14 0.85
C GLY A 60 -0.20 -4.31 1.68
N LYS A 61 0.68 -3.52 1.03
CA LYS A 61 1.62 -2.63 1.71
C LYS A 61 0.92 -1.58 2.59
N THR A 62 -0.05 -0.87 2.02
CA THR A 62 -0.74 0.23 2.71
C THR A 62 -1.38 -0.21 4.03
N PRO A 63 -2.12 -1.34 4.13
CA PRO A 63 -2.55 -1.89 5.42
C PRO A 63 -1.41 -2.18 6.39
N VAL A 64 -0.25 -2.64 5.91
CA VAL A 64 0.94 -2.86 6.77
C VAL A 64 1.50 -1.54 7.29
N VAL A 65 1.60 -0.51 6.44
CA VAL A 65 2.06 0.83 6.84
C VAL A 65 1.11 1.41 7.89
N ILE A 66 -0.19 1.35 7.67
CA ILE A 66 -1.20 1.82 8.63
C ILE A 66 -1.05 1.08 9.96
N TRP A 67 -1.04 -0.25 9.95
CA TRP A 67 -0.84 -1.06 11.15
C TRP A 67 0.44 -0.69 11.90
N LEU A 68 1.55 -0.56 11.17
CA LEU A 68 2.85 -0.25 11.75
C LEU A 68 2.83 1.13 12.46
N VAL A 69 2.28 2.13 11.78
CA VAL A 69 2.16 3.50 12.33
C VAL A 69 1.28 3.50 13.57
N GLU A 70 0.09 2.88 13.51
CA GLU A 70 -0.84 2.79 14.65
C GLU A 70 -0.19 2.08 15.85
N GLN A 71 0.51 0.94 15.60
CA GLN A 71 1.19 0.20 16.66
C GLN A 71 2.36 0.97 17.30
N LEU A 72 3.08 1.78 16.52
CA LEU A 72 4.15 2.63 17.04
C LEU A 72 3.58 3.83 17.81
N GLN A 73 2.51 4.47 17.30
CA GLN A 73 1.81 5.55 18.00
C GLN A 73 1.23 5.10 19.34
N GLN A 74 0.64 3.89 19.41
CA GLN A 74 0.16 3.29 20.68
C GLN A 74 1.28 3.09 21.71
N ARG A 75 2.53 3.01 21.28
CA ARG A 75 3.73 2.94 22.12
C ARG A 75 4.33 4.32 22.43
N GLY A 76 3.64 5.40 22.05
CA GLY A 76 4.06 6.78 22.28
C GLY A 76 5.17 7.26 21.32
N ILE A 77 5.43 6.57 20.22
CA ILE A 77 6.45 6.95 19.23
C ILE A 77 5.83 7.89 18.19
N ARG A 78 6.45 9.04 17.99
CA ARG A 78 6.05 10.03 17.00
C ARG A 78 6.59 9.64 15.63
N VAL A 79 5.69 9.14 14.77
CA VAL A 79 6.01 8.59 13.45
C VAL A 79 5.54 9.54 12.35
N GLY A 80 6.40 9.78 11.34
CA GLY A 80 6.00 10.40 10.08
C GLY A 80 6.04 9.40 8.94
N VAL A 81 5.21 9.60 7.92
CA VAL A 81 5.17 8.72 6.74
C VAL A 81 5.58 9.48 5.49
N VAL A 82 6.43 8.88 4.66
CA VAL A 82 6.81 9.43 3.37
C VAL A 82 6.50 8.46 2.23
N SER A 83 5.98 9.01 1.13
CA SER A 83 5.65 8.25 -0.07
C SER A 83 6.07 9.01 -1.34
N ARG A 84 5.94 8.37 -2.48
CA ARG A 84 6.14 9.03 -3.78
C ARG A 84 4.97 9.91 -4.17
N GLY A 85 3.77 9.59 -3.69
CA GLY A 85 2.55 10.19 -4.19
C GLY A 85 2.19 9.66 -5.57
N TYR A 86 2.27 8.33 -5.77
CA TYR A 86 1.91 7.73 -7.05
C TYR A 86 0.45 8.02 -7.40
N GLY A 87 0.21 8.40 -8.66
CA GLY A 87 -1.11 8.82 -9.14
C GLY A 87 -1.47 10.27 -8.81
N GLY A 88 -0.77 10.92 -7.87
CA GLY A 88 -0.95 12.33 -7.54
C GLY A 88 -0.03 13.25 -8.33
N LYS A 89 -0.44 14.51 -8.46
CA LYS A 89 0.36 15.58 -9.07
C LYS A 89 0.16 16.87 -8.30
N ALA A 90 1.13 17.19 -7.44
CA ALA A 90 1.15 18.46 -6.71
C ALA A 90 1.81 19.57 -7.53
N ASP A 91 1.40 20.81 -7.30
CA ASP A 91 2.01 21.98 -7.94
C ASP A 91 3.47 22.19 -7.48
N ARG A 92 3.74 21.79 -6.25
CA ARG A 92 5.09 21.88 -5.63
C ARG A 92 5.39 20.63 -4.82
N TYR A 93 6.67 20.25 -4.81
CA TYR A 93 7.21 19.19 -3.96
C TYR A 93 8.36 19.74 -3.10
N PRO A 94 8.56 19.20 -1.87
CA PRO A 94 7.73 18.22 -1.19
C PRO A 94 6.37 18.80 -0.80
N LEU A 95 5.32 17.96 -0.83
CA LEU A 95 3.98 18.28 -0.32
C LEU A 95 3.80 17.57 1.02
N VAL A 96 3.64 18.34 2.10
CA VAL A 96 3.16 17.84 3.40
C VAL A 96 1.64 17.87 3.38
N LEU A 97 1.01 16.75 3.67
CA LEU A 97 -0.44 16.60 3.61
C LEU A 97 -1.11 17.31 4.80
N ASP A 98 -2.28 17.84 4.53
CA ASP A 98 -3.25 18.32 5.50
C ASP A 98 -4.63 17.68 5.23
N ASP A 99 -5.64 18.03 6.04
CA ASP A 99 -7.01 17.47 5.91
C ASP A 99 -7.72 17.85 4.59
N ARG A 100 -7.19 18.84 3.85
CA ARG A 100 -7.74 19.33 2.58
C ARG A 100 -6.99 18.76 1.37
N THR A 101 -5.87 18.09 1.60
CA THR A 101 -5.06 17.54 0.52
C THR A 101 -5.84 16.44 -0.21
N SER A 102 -6.05 16.64 -1.52
CA SER A 102 -6.79 15.71 -2.35
C SER A 102 -5.93 14.54 -2.85
N THR A 103 -6.60 13.45 -3.24
CA THR A 103 -5.92 12.31 -3.89
C THR A 103 -5.33 12.69 -5.25
N ALA A 104 -5.89 13.69 -5.95
CA ALA A 104 -5.33 14.22 -7.18
C ALA A 104 -3.96 14.88 -6.97
N GLN A 105 -3.70 15.45 -5.79
CA GLN A 105 -2.43 16.08 -5.44
C GLN A 105 -1.41 15.09 -4.88
N ALA A 106 -1.83 14.26 -3.92
CA ALA A 106 -0.90 13.41 -3.15
C ALA A 106 -0.93 11.93 -3.53
N GLY A 107 -1.92 11.49 -4.29
CA GLY A 107 -2.22 10.07 -4.51
C GLY A 107 -3.15 9.50 -3.44
N ASP A 108 -3.80 8.39 -3.75
CA ASP A 108 -4.80 7.76 -2.89
C ASP A 108 -4.19 7.10 -1.64
N GLU A 109 -3.05 6.45 -1.75
CA GLU A 109 -2.39 5.76 -0.62
C GLU A 109 -1.90 6.73 0.48
N PRO A 110 -1.17 7.81 0.18
CA PRO A 110 -0.77 8.79 1.20
C PRO A 110 -1.94 9.47 1.91
N VAL A 111 -3.00 9.81 1.15
CA VAL A 111 -4.21 10.42 1.72
C VAL A 111 -4.89 9.42 2.65
N LEU A 112 -5.02 8.15 2.25
CA LEU A 112 -5.59 7.10 3.09
C LEU A 112 -4.78 6.91 4.39
N ILE A 113 -3.45 6.83 4.31
CA ILE A 113 -2.58 6.67 5.48
C ILE A 113 -2.76 7.85 6.44
N HIS A 114 -2.76 9.10 5.92
CA HIS A 114 -2.95 10.30 6.74
C HIS A 114 -4.30 10.26 7.47
N GLN A 115 -5.38 9.98 6.76
CA GLN A 115 -6.73 9.95 7.32
C GLN A 115 -6.94 8.84 8.37
N ARG A 116 -6.32 7.68 8.18
CA ARG A 116 -6.44 6.53 9.10
C ARG A 116 -5.62 6.73 10.37
N THR A 117 -4.43 7.26 10.25
CA THR A 117 -3.46 7.27 11.35
C THR A 117 -3.32 8.63 12.03
N GLY A 118 -3.74 9.71 11.38
CA GLY A 118 -3.46 11.07 11.84
C GLY A 118 -1.96 11.42 11.85
N ALA A 119 -1.10 10.53 11.39
CA ALA A 119 0.33 10.79 11.33
C ALA A 119 0.65 11.88 10.29
N PRO A 120 1.69 12.69 10.48
CA PRO A 120 2.23 13.56 9.44
C PRO A 120 2.68 12.74 8.23
N VAL A 121 2.18 13.11 7.04
CA VAL A 121 2.51 12.44 5.78
C VAL A 121 3.07 13.46 4.80
N ALA A 122 4.13 13.11 4.07
CA ALA A 122 4.64 13.93 2.98
C ALA A 122 4.92 13.10 1.74
N VAL A 123 4.73 13.73 0.58
CA VAL A 123 5.03 13.11 -0.71
C VAL A 123 6.05 13.93 -1.49
N ALA A 124 6.99 13.22 -2.12
CA ALA A 124 7.94 13.80 -3.08
C ALA A 124 8.52 12.72 -4.00
N PRO A 125 8.88 13.05 -5.23
CA PRO A 125 9.65 12.15 -6.11
C PRO A 125 10.96 11.69 -5.45
N LEU A 126 11.66 12.61 -4.77
CA LEU A 126 12.83 12.31 -3.95
C LEU A 126 12.42 12.22 -2.47
N ARG A 127 12.40 10.98 -1.91
CA ARG A 127 11.94 10.73 -0.53
C ARG A 127 12.69 11.52 0.53
N SER A 128 13.98 11.76 0.32
CA SER A 128 14.79 12.58 1.25
C SER A 128 14.22 14.00 1.43
N ASP A 129 13.61 14.58 0.39
CA ASP A 129 13.02 15.92 0.51
C ASP A 129 11.71 15.88 1.31
N ALA A 130 10.90 14.83 1.13
CA ALA A 130 9.73 14.59 1.96
C ALA A 130 10.12 14.40 3.44
N VAL A 131 11.18 13.61 3.70
CA VAL A 131 11.69 13.43 5.08
C VAL A 131 12.15 14.74 5.69
N LYS A 132 12.93 15.54 4.96
CA LYS A 132 13.39 16.86 5.43
C LYS A 132 12.21 17.79 5.76
N ALA A 133 11.20 17.82 4.89
CA ALA A 133 10.00 18.64 5.12
C ALA A 133 9.25 18.21 6.39
N LEU A 134 9.07 16.91 6.61
CA LEU A 134 8.43 16.42 7.83
C LEU A 134 9.23 16.75 9.08
N LEU A 135 10.54 16.52 9.06
CA LEU A 135 11.40 16.77 10.22
C LEU A 135 11.56 18.28 10.52
N SER A 136 11.35 19.14 9.55
CA SER A 136 11.35 20.60 9.79
C SER A 136 10.03 21.10 10.39
N ALA A 137 8.92 20.38 10.15
CA ALA A 137 7.59 20.78 10.60
C ALA A 137 7.12 20.05 11.85
N HIS A 138 7.68 18.87 12.16
CA HIS A 138 7.23 17.99 13.22
C HIS A 138 8.40 17.38 13.97
N ASP A 139 8.24 17.27 15.30
CA ASP A 139 9.18 16.54 16.16
C ASP A 139 8.90 15.03 16.07
N LEU A 140 9.59 14.36 15.15
CA LEU A 140 9.42 12.94 14.86
C LEU A 140 10.60 12.10 15.37
N GLN A 141 10.29 10.89 15.80
CA GLN A 141 11.28 9.91 16.27
C GLN A 141 11.57 8.83 15.25
N MET A 142 10.71 8.68 14.23
CA MET A 142 10.86 7.65 13.19
C MET A 142 10.15 8.06 11.91
N ILE A 143 10.71 7.65 10.78
CA ILE A 143 10.08 7.76 9.46
C ILE A 143 9.76 6.38 8.93
N VAL A 144 8.52 6.18 8.47
CA VAL A 144 8.10 5.00 7.71
C VAL A 144 7.93 5.41 6.25
N THR A 145 8.45 4.60 5.32
CA THR A 145 8.24 4.86 3.89
C THR A 145 7.24 3.86 3.30
N ASP A 146 6.27 4.36 2.54
CA ASP A 146 5.41 3.52 1.71
C ASP A 146 6.02 3.35 0.31
N ASP A 147 6.13 2.09 -0.15
CA ASP A 147 6.75 1.67 -1.42
C ASP A 147 8.17 2.25 -1.65
N GLY A 148 9.01 2.14 -0.62
CA GLY A 148 10.36 2.73 -0.62
C GLY A 148 11.50 1.78 -0.97
N LEU A 149 11.25 0.46 -1.16
CA LEU A 149 12.30 -0.56 -1.21
C LEU A 149 13.34 -0.30 -2.31
N GLN A 150 12.93 0.10 -3.51
CA GLN A 150 13.79 0.42 -4.64
C GLN A 150 14.35 1.85 -4.62
N HIS A 151 14.02 2.66 -3.61
CA HIS A 151 14.48 4.04 -3.51
C HIS A 151 15.80 4.14 -2.73
N TYR A 152 16.90 3.65 -3.29
CA TYR A 152 18.20 3.55 -2.63
C TYR A 152 18.86 4.90 -2.26
N LYS A 153 18.37 6.02 -2.79
CA LYS A 153 18.84 7.38 -2.42
C LYS A 153 18.56 7.77 -0.97
N LEU A 154 17.61 7.09 -0.31
CA LEU A 154 17.33 7.24 1.11
C LEU A 154 17.94 6.07 1.87
N ALA A 155 18.86 6.35 2.79
CA ALA A 155 19.39 5.35 3.71
C ALA A 155 18.27 4.85 4.62
N ARG A 156 18.34 3.60 4.99
CA ARG A 156 17.32 2.91 5.79
C ARG A 156 17.98 2.11 6.90
N ASP A 157 17.25 1.90 7.96
CA ASP A 157 17.71 1.14 9.13
C ASP A 157 17.00 -0.20 9.20
N ILE A 158 15.72 -0.27 8.74
CA ILE A 158 14.91 -1.51 8.68
C ILE A 158 14.20 -1.60 7.33
N GLU A 159 14.19 -2.80 6.76
CA GLU A 159 13.47 -3.12 5.53
C GLU A 159 12.42 -4.20 5.76
N ILE A 160 11.16 -3.89 5.50
CA ILE A 160 10.03 -4.80 5.60
C ILE A 160 9.49 -5.06 4.19
N VAL A 161 9.46 -6.32 3.78
CA VAL A 161 8.89 -6.73 2.49
C VAL A 161 7.53 -7.35 2.69
N VAL A 162 6.55 -6.84 1.95
CA VAL A 162 5.18 -7.39 1.94
C VAL A 162 4.99 -8.23 0.69
N ILE A 163 4.52 -9.46 0.88
CA ILE A 163 4.26 -10.44 -0.18
C ILE A 163 2.77 -10.80 -0.20
N ASP A 164 2.19 -10.88 -1.38
CA ASP A 164 0.90 -11.54 -1.58
C ASP A 164 1.09 -13.05 -1.44
N GLY A 165 0.51 -13.67 -0.42
CA GLY A 165 0.75 -15.07 -0.07
C GLY A 165 0.17 -16.08 -1.09
N VAL A 166 -0.74 -15.63 -1.96
CA VAL A 166 -1.34 -16.46 -3.02
C VAL A 166 -0.51 -16.35 -4.31
N ARG A 167 -0.31 -15.13 -4.79
CA ARG A 167 0.39 -14.88 -6.06
C ARG A 167 1.91 -14.98 -5.93
N ARG A 168 2.43 -14.70 -4.74
CA ARG A 168 3.85 -14.62 -4.42
C ARG A 168 4.65 -13.87 -5.50
N PHE A 169 5.45 -14.57 -6.27
CA PHE A 169 6.37 -13.99 -7.27
C PHE A 169 5.93 -14.24 -8.71
N GLY A 170 4.69 -14.76 -8.91
CA GLY A 170 4.17 -15.11 -10.23
C GLY A 170 5.08 -16.11 -10.94
N ASN A 171 5.42 -15.84 -12.19
CA ASN A 171 6.33 -16.66 -12.99
C ASN A 171 7.83 -16.46 -12.64
N GLY A 172 8.16 -15.63 -11.66
CA GLY A 172 9.52 -15.40 -11.17
C GLY A 172 10.41 -14.53 -12.07
N TRP A 173 9.91 -13.98 -13.17
CA TRP A 173 10.67 -13.10 -14.06
C TRP A 173 10.56 -11.63 -13.65
N TRP A 174 11.58 -10.84 -14.01
CA TRP A 174 11.54 -9.39 -13.87
C TRP A 174 10.52 -8.77 -14.83
N LEU A 175 10.12 -7.55 -14.53
CA LEU A 175 9.38 -6.71 -15.44
C LEU A 175 10.10 -6.60 -16.80
N PRO A 176 9.39 -6.60 -17.94
CA PRO A 176 7.94 -6.79 -18.07
C PRO A 176 7.49 -8.25 -18.24
N ALA A 177 8.41 -9.22 -18.39
CA ALA A 177 8.07 -10.64 -18.61
C ALA A 177 7.39 -11.29 -17.41
N GLY A 178 7.66 -10.82 -16.21
CA GLY A 178 7.03 -11.21 -14.97
C GLY A 178 6.78 -10.01 -14.06
N PRO A 179 6.25 -10.21 -12.86
CA PRO A 179 5.88 -9.13 -11.97
C PRO A 179 7.06 -8.56 -11.18
N MET A 180 8.25 -9.17 -11.22
CA MET A 180 9.30 -8.86 -10.25
C MET A 180 10.03 -7.56 -10.57
N ARG A 181 10.13 -6.69 -9.54
CA ARG A 181 11.01 -5.52 -9.50
C ARG A 181 12.43 -5.92 -9.10
N GLU A 182 12.54 -6.86 -8.16
CA GLU A 182 13.79 -7.47 -7.67
C GLU A 182 13.59 -8.97 -7.52
N ARG A 183 14.68 -9.74 -7.52
CA ARG A 183 14.64 -11.20 -7.35
C ARG A 183 14.21 -11.61 -5.95
N ALA A 184 13.62 -12.80 -5.81
CA ALA A 184 13.20 -13.37 -4.53
C ALA A 184 14.37 -13.56 -3.53
N SER A 185 15.60 -13.70 -4.02
CA SER A 185 16.81 -13.76 -3.16
C SER A 185 16.99 -12.48 -2.31
N ARG A 186 16.36 -11.37 -2.69
CA ARG A 186 16.33 -10.13 -1.91
C ARG A 186 15.78 -10.33 -0.49
N LEU A 187 14.91 -11.32 -0.30
CA LEU A 187 14.34 -11.64 1.02
C LEU A 187 15.40 -12.08 2.06
N GLN A 188 16.55 -12.55 1.61
CA GLN A 188 17.65 -12.97 2.50
C GLN A 188 18.37 -11.78 3.16
N SER A 189 18.15 -10.57 2.67
CA SER A 189 18.82 -9.34 3.13
C SER A 189 17.85 -8.27 3.65
N VAL A 190 16.62 -8.65 3.99
CA VAL A 190 15.63 -7.76 4.63
C VAL A 190 15.38 -8.21 6.06
N ASP A 191 14.93 -7.29 6.90
CA ASP A 191 14.76 -7.53 8.33
C ASP A 191 13.45 -8.29 8.63
N ALA A 192 12.41 -8.07 7.83
CA ALA A 192 11.14 -8.79 7.99
C ALA A 192 10.43 -9.04 6.66
N VAL A 193 9.73 -10.17 6.59
CA VAL A 193 8.86 -10.53 5.47
C VAL A 193 7.46 -10.76 6.01
N ILE A 194 6.49 -9.97 5.53
CA ILE A 194 5.07 -10.07 5.90
C ILE A 194 4.31 -10.67 4.72
N VAL A 195 3.52 -11.71 4.98
CA VAL A 195 2.77 -12.42 3.95
C VAL A 195 1.28 -12.18 4.12
N ASN A 196 0.68 -11.48 3.16
CA ASN A 196 -0.73 -11.14 3.15
C ASN A 196 -1.58 -12.28 2.57
N GLY A 197 -2.29 -13.00 3.45
CA GLY A 197 -3.08 -14.17 3.10
C GLY A 197 -2.21 -15.37 2.66
N GLY A 198 -2.84 -16.41 2.12
CA GLY A 198 -2.14 -17.62 1.72
C GLY A 198 -1.39 -18.30 2.86
N VAL A 199 -0.28 -18.98 2.53
CA VAL A 199 0.55 -19.72 3.50
C VAL A 199 1.89 -19.02 3.65
N ALA A 200 2.21 -18.61 4.89
CA ALA A 200 3.52 -18.09 5.25
C ALA A 200 4.55 -19.23 5.36
N ARG A 201 5.76 -19.00 4.91
CA ARG A 201 6.89 -19.93 5.04
C ARG A 201 7.60 -19.73 6.38
N PRO A 202 8.45 -20.68 6.80
CA PRO A 202 9.27 -20.49 8.00
C PRO A 202 10.05 -19.16 7.94
N GLY A 203 9.97 -18.36 9.01
CA GLY A 203 10.58 -17.04 9.10
C GLY A 203 9.72 -15.88 8.57
N GLU A 204 8.67 -16.14 7.81
CA GLU A 204 7.73 -15.10 7.33
C GLU A 204 6.63 -14.83 8.37
N ILE A 205 6.20 -13.58 8.48
CA ILE A 205 5.12 -13.15 9.39
C ILE A 205 3.78 -13.24 8.65
N PRO A 206 2.84 -14.11 9.07
CA PRO A 206 1.52 -14.18 8.45
C PRO A 206 0.68 -12.96 8.81
N MET A 207 0.03 -12.39 7.82
CA MET A 207 -0.92 -11.28 7.94
C MET A 207 -2.27 -11.67 7.33
N ARG A 208 -3.34 -11.26 7.98
CA ARG A 208 -4.70 -11.33 7.42
C ARG A 208 -5.33 -9.94 7.44
N LEU A 209 -6.14 -9.66 6.43
CA LEU A 209 -6.98 -8.46 6.43
C LEU A 209 -8.30 -8.81 7.09
N ARG A 210 -8.65 -8.08 8.14
CA ARG A 210 -9.93 -8.20 8.84
C ARG A 210 -10.82 -7.03 8.44
N PRO A 211 -11.99 -7.28 7.83
CA PRO A 211 -12.97 -6.24 7.58
C PRO A 211 -13.51 -5.69 8.90
N GLY A 212 -13.69 -4.38 8.94
CA GLY A 212 -14.35 -3.67 10.02
C GLY A 212 -15.85 -3.47 9.75
N MET A 213 -16.47 -2.57 10.48
CA MET A 213 -17.82 -2.09 10.16
C MET A 213 -17.77 -1.24 8.89
N ALA A 214 -18.74 -1.39 8.01
CA ALA A 214 -18.90 -0.49 6.87
C ALA A 214 -19.20 0.93 7.36
N VAL A 215 -18.62 1.92 6.68
CA VAL A 215 -18.72 3.34 7.04
C VAL A 215 -19.40 4.09 5.92
N ASN A 216 -20.42 4.87 6.24
CA ASN A 216 -21.06 5.77 5.28
C ASN A 216 -20.11 6.91 4.92
N LEU A 217 -19.91 7.12 3.63
CA LEU A 217 -18.92 8.09 3.15
C LEU A 217 -19.28 9.53 3.45
N LEU A 218 -20.60 9.84 3.51
CA LEU A 218 -21.11 11.19 3.77
C LEU A 218 -21.26 11.49 5.26
N THR A 219 -21.85 10.55 6.02
CA THR A 219 -22.25 10.78 7.42
C THR A 219 -21.28 10.24 8.46
N GLY A 220 -20.40 9.30 8.08
CA GLY A 220 -19.54 8.58 8.99
C GLY A 220 -20.27 7.52 9.83
N GLU A 221 -21.56 7.26 9.58
CA GLU A 221 -22.33 6.20 10.23
C GLU A 221 -21.62 4.86 10.04
N ARG A 222 -21.61 4.05 11.09
CA ARG A 222 -21.02 2.70 11.05
C ARG A 222 -22.10 1.64 11.15
N ARG A 223 -22.01 0.63 10.28
CA ARG A 223 -23.00 -0.45 10.23
C ARG A 223 -22.31 -1.79 9.94
N ASP A 224 -22.85 -2.86 10.49
CA ASP A 224 -22.39 -4.21 10.15
C ASP A 224 -22.63 -4.46 8.66
N VAL A 225 -21.57 -4.89 7.96
CA VAL A 225 -21.63 -5.08 6.51
C VAL A 225 -22.63 -6.17 6.11
N SER A 226 -22.87 -7.16 6.95
CA SER A 226 -23.85 -8.25 6.71
C SER A 226 -25.30 -7.79 6.63
N THR A 227 -25.59 -6.57 7.11
CA THR A 227 -26.97 -6.02 7.09
C THR A 227 -27.34 -5.37 5.77
N PHE A 228 -26.39 -5.20 4.85
CA PHE A 228 -26.68 -4.56 3.56
C PHE A 228 -27.31 -5.54 2.58
N THR A 229 -28.34 -5.06 1.91
CA THR A 229 -29.02 -5.75 0.81
C THR A 229 -28.95 -4.87 -0.45
N ASN A 230 -29.18 -5.46 -1.62
CA ASN A 230 -29.15 -4.75 -2.91
C ASN A 230 -27.84 -3.98 -3.15
N VAL A 231 -26.70 -4.64 -2.90
CA VAL A 231 -25.37 -4.03 -2.93
C VAL A 231 -24.76 -4.07 -4.32
N VAL A 232 -24.28 -2.94 -4.79
CA VAL A 232 -23.30 -2.84 -5.88
C VAL A 232 -21.92 -2.72 -5.26
N ALA A 233 -21.01 -3.63 -5.56
CA ALA A 233 -19.66 -3.61 -5.05
C ALA A 233 -18.68 -3.03 -6.09
N MET A 234 -17.86 -2.05 -5.69
CA MET A 234 -16.87 -1.38 -6.54
C MET A 234 -15.47 -1.51 -5.93
N ALA A 235 -14.47 -1.85 -6.76
CA ALA A 235 -13.09 -1.89 -6.31
C ALA A 235 -12.12 -1.48 -7.43
N GLY A 236 -11.35 -0.41 -7.18
CA GLY A 236 -10.24 0.10 -8.00
C GLY A 236 -8.88 -0.12 -7.33
N ILE A 237 -8.58 -1.37 -7.00
CA ILE A 237 -7.34 -1.80 -6.33
C ILE A 237 -6.60 -2.82 -7.20
N GLY A 238 -5.34 -3.10 -6.89
CA GLY A 238 -4.50 -4.04 -7.67
C GLY A 238 -5.03 -5.47 -7.78
N HIS A 239 -6.02 -5.87 -6.97
CA HIS A 239 -6.68 -7.18 -7.06
C HIS A 239 -8.15 -7.11 -6.61
N PRO A 240 -9.06 -6.56 -7.44
CA PRO A 240 -10.48 -6.38 -7.10
C PRO A 240 -11.21 -7.64 -6.63
N PRO A 241 -10.95 -8.85 -7.19
CA PRO A 241 -11.62 -10.07 -6.74
C PRO A 241 -11.45 -10.36 -5.25
N ARG A 242 -10.34 -9.92 -4.64
CA ARG A 242 -10.15 -10.09 -3.18
C ARG A 242 -11.18 -9.32 -2.37
N PHE A 243 -11.53 -8.10 -2.79
CA PHE A 243 -12.55 -7.31 -2.12
C PHE A 243 -13.92 -7.96 -2.24
N PHE A 244 -14.29 -8.45 -3.43
CA PHE A 244 -15.57 -9.12 -3.63
C PHE A 244 -15.68 -10.40 -2.82
N ALA A 245 -14.63 -11.22 -2.79
CA ALA A 245 -14.58 -12.41 -1.93
C ALA A 245 -14.65 -12.06 -0.43
N THR A 246 -14.09 -10.90 -0.01
CA THR A 246 -14.23 -10.42 1.37
C THR A 246 -15.70 -10.10 1.69
N LEU A 247 -16.43 -9.43 0.81
CA LEU A 247 -17.85 -9.16 0.99
C LEU A 247 -18.67 -10.46 1.12
N GLU A 248 -18.42 -11.41 0.23
CA GLU A 248 -19.08 -12.72 0.26
C GLU A 248 -18.80 -13.45 1.59
N SER A 249 -17.57 -13.41 2.09
CA SER A 249 -17.21 -14.00 3.39
C SER A 249 -17.87 -13.31 4.59
N CYS A 250 -18.28 -12.05 4.42
CA CYS A 250 -19.08 -11.29 5.39
C CYS A 250 -20.60 -11.49 5.23
N GLY A 251 -21.03 -12.39 4.34
CA GLY A 251 -22.45 -12.68 4.10
C GLY A 251 -23.16 -11.74 3.12
N VAL A 252 -22.42 -10.85 2.44
CA VAL A 252 -22.97 -9.93 1.43
C VAL A 252 -22.82 -10.54 0.04
N GLN A 253 -23.95 -10.69 -0.65
CA GLN A 253 -23.98 -11.11 -2.06
C GLN A 253 -24.26 -9.88 -2.93
N PRO A 254 -23.25 -9.29 -3.59
CA PRO A 254 -23.48 -8.11 -4.44
C PRO A 254 -24.33 -8.50 -5.66
N VAL A 255 -25.33 -7.67 -5.97
CA VAL A 255 -26.14 -7.82 -7.20
C VAL A 255 -25.32 -7.46 -8.45
N LYS A 256 -24.25 -6.66 -8.27
CA LYS A 256 -23.32 -6.28 -9.32
C LYS A 256 -21.95 -6.04 -8.72
N THR A 257 -20.90 -6.49 -9.41
CA THR A 257 -19.50 -6.18 -9.08
C THR A 257 -18.88 -5.33 -10.20
N VAL A 258 -18.14 -4.29 -9.82
CA VAL A 258 -17.48 -3.36 -10.73
C VAL A 258 -15.99 -3.31 -10.38
N ALA A 259 -15.17 -3.93 -11.23
CA ALA A 259 -13.73 -3.85 -11.13
C ALA A 259 -13.22 -2.65 -11.94
N LEU A 260 -12.53 -1.74 -11.30
CA LEU A 260 -11.88 -0.59 -11.90
C LEU A 260 -10.38 -0.79 -12.01
N ALA A 261 -9.72 0.02 -12.82
CA ALA A 261 -8.25 0.03 -12.85
C ALA A 261 -7.70 0.61 -11.53
N ASP A 262 -6.57 0.03 -11.08
CA ASP A 262 -5.87 0.58 -9.90
C ASP A 262 -5.46 2.03 -10.15
N HIS A 263 -5.64 2.91 -9.17
CA HIS A 263 -5.41 4.36 -9.25
C HIS A 263 -6.27 5.11 -10.30
N GLN A 264 -7.35 4.52 -10.80
CA GLN A 264 -8.26 5.23 -11.68
C GLN A 264 -8.87 6.44 -10.96
N ALA A 265 -8.81 7.60 -11.63
CA ALA A 265 -9.55 8.77 -11.17
C ALA A 265 -11.05 8.52 -11.28
N LEU A 266 -11.80 9.00 -10.31
CA LEU A 266 -13.26 8.83 -10.24
C LEU A 266 -13.92 10.20 -10.26
N SER A 267 -14.97 10.35 -11.08
CA SER A 267 -15.86 11.52 -11.02
C SER A 267 -17.19 11.15 -10.37
N GLN A 268 -17.91 12.14 -9.86
CA GLN A 268 -19.25 11.96 -9.31
C GLN A 268 -20.18 11.27 -10.31
N ALA A 269 -20.14 11.68 -11.58
CA ALA A 269 -20.99 11.12 -12.63
C ALA A 269 -20.69 9.63 -12.88
N ASP A 270 -19.40 9.26 -12.94
CA ASP A 270 -18.99 7.86 -13.16
C ASP A 270 -19.48 6.96 -12.03
N VAL A 271 -19.32 7.40 -10.78
CA VAL A 271 -19.69 6.58 -9.61
C VAL A 271 -21.21 6.56 -9.43
N ALA A 272 -21.90 7.67 -9.61
CA ALA A 272 -23.37 7.75 -9.52
C ALA A 272 -24.05 6.86 -10.57
N ALA A 273 -23.48 6.72 -11.76
CA ALA A 273 -24.01 5.86 -12.82
C ALA A 273 -23.92 4.35 -12.52
N LEU A 274 -23.19 3.96 -11.48
CA LEU A 274 -23.05 2.54 -11.11
C LEU A 274 -24.26 2.00 -10.35
N VAL A 275 -24.98 2.88 -9.63
CA VAL A 275 -26.03 2.52 -8.67
C VAL A 275 -27.31 3.32 -8.92
N THR A 276 -28.44 2.72 -8.58
CA THR A 276 -29.75 3.39 -8.51
C THR A 276 -29.99 3.91 -7.08
N ALA A 277 -31.05 4.71 -6.89
CA ALA A 277 -31.35 5.30 -5.58
C ALA A 277 -31.70 4.27 -4.50
N ASP A 278 -32.22 3.11 -4.90
CA ASP A 278 -32.58 1.99 -4.02
C ASP A 278 -31.43 1.00 -3.76
N GLN A 279 -30.27 1.22 -4.41
CA GLN A 279 -29.08 0.40 -4.24
C GLN A 279 -28.07 1.04 -3.29
N THR A 280 -27.29 0.21 -2.60
CA THR A 280 -26.15 0.65 -1.81
C THR A 280 -24.85 0.41 -2.61
N LEU A 281 -24.06 1.47 -2.78
CA LEU A 281 -22.69 1.32 -3.28
C LEU A 281 -21.76 0.97 -2.12
N LEU A 282 -21.06 -0.15 -2.22
CA LEU A 282 -20.05 -0.55 -1.26
C LEU A 282 -18.69 -0.62 -1.95
N MET A 283 -17.74 0.17 -1.49
CA MET A 283 -16.43 0.31 -2.11
C MET A 283 -15.30 -0.01 -1.14
N THR A 284 -14.08 -0.09 -1.66
CA THR A 284 -12.89 -0.18 -0.82
C THR A 284 -12.60 1.16 -0.15
N GLU A 285 -11.90 1.15 0.98
CA GLU A 285 -11.48 2.39 1.65
C GLU A 285 -10.54 3.23 0.77
N LYS A 286 -9.69 2.58 -0.05
CA LYS A 286 -8.82 3.22 -1.04
C LYS A 286 -9.61 3.95 -2.14
N ASP A 287 -10.79 3.46 -2.51
CA ASP A 287 -11.67 4.16 -3.46
C ASP A 287 -12.47 5.26 -2.78
N ALA A 288 -12.84 5.05 -1.52
CA ALA A 288 -13.60 6.03 -0.74
C ALA A 288 -12.87 7.38 -0.61
N VAL A 289 -11.55 7.37 -0.40
CA VAL A 289 -10.77 8.62 -0.30
C VAL A 289 -10.80 9.45 -1.60
N LYS A 290 -11.05 8.83 -2.76
CA LYS A 290 -11.20 9.50 -4.05
C LYS A 290 -12.60 10.15 -4.23
N CYS A 291 -13.61 9.66 -3.49
CA CYS A 291 -15.00 10.03 -3.65
C CYS A 291 -15.51 10.99 -2.57
N ARG A 292 -14.67 11.37 -1.61
CA ARG A 292 -15.05 12.11 -0.41
C ARG A 292 -15.75 13.45 -0.71
N ASP A 293 -15.21 14.19 -1.68
CA ASP A 293 -15.66 15.55 -1.99
C ASP A 293 -17.05 15.57 -2.67
N PHE A 294 -17.53 14.41 -3.15
CA PHE A 294 -18.80 14.27 -3.85
C PHE A 294 -19.60 13.05 -3.39
N ALA A 295 -19.47 12.68 -2.13
CA ALA A 295 -20.13 11.54 -1.52
C ALA A 295 -21.67 11.65 -1.59
N ALA A 296 -22.35 10.51 -1.78
CA ALA A 296 -23.79 10.40 -1.70
C ALA A 296 -24.24 9.57 -0.49
N ALA A 297 -25.49 9.72 -0.07
CA ALA A 297 -26.02 9.11 1.15
C ALA A 297 -26.04 7.58 1.13
N ASN A 298 -26.11 6.95 -0.05
CA ASN A 298 -26.11 5.51 -0.24
C ASN A 298 -24.72 4.94 -0.55
N TRP A 299 -23.62 5.71 -0.36
CA TRP A 299 -22.26 5.27 -0.60
C TRP A 299 -21.56 4.92 0.70
N TRP A 300 -21.00 3.72 0.76
CA TRP A 300 -20.34 3.15 1.91
C TRP A 300 -19.01 2.55 1.52
N TYR A 301 -18.08 2.50 2.46
CA TYR A 301 -16.84 1.78 2.27
C TYR A 301 -16.60 0.76 3.39
N LEU A 302 -15.87 -0.30 3.07
CA LEU A 302 -15.47 -1.32 4.03
C LEU A 302 -13.98 -1.13 4.36
N PRO A 303 -13.66 -0.63 5.56
CA PRO A 303 -12.27 -0.56 6.02
C PRO A 303 -11.75 -1.95 6.30
N VAL A 304 -10.44 -2.15 6.14
CA VAL A 304 -9.76 -3.40 6.49
C VAL A 304 -8.55 -3.11 7.37
N ASP A 305 -8.37 -3.91 8.42
CA ASP A 305 -7.23 -3.84 9.31
C ASP A 305 -6.29 -5.02 9.07
N ALA A 306 -4.98 -4.74 9.08
CA ALA A 306 -3.98 -5.80 9.06
C ALA A 306 -3.87 -6.43 10.45
N ILE A 307 -4.06 -7.74 10.52
CA ILE A 307 -3.93 -8.52 11.76
C ILE A 307 -2.72 -9.43 11.65
N MET A 308 -1.79 -9.26 12.57
CA MET A 308 -0.58 -10.08 12.71
C MET A 308 -0.47 -10.55 14.16
N ALA A 309 -0.95 -11.77 14.44
CA ALA A 309 -0.94 -12.37 15.77
C ALA A 309 0.36 -13.13 16.09
N ASP A 310 1.34 -13.10 15.18
CA ASP A 310 2.59 -13.82 15.29
C ASP A 310 3.57 -13.10 16.24
N GLU A 311 4.30 -13.86 17.07
CA GLU A 311 5.31 -13.32 17.99
C GLU A 311 6.41 -12.53 17.26
N ARG A 312 6.75 -12.90 16.03
CA ARG A 312 7.74 -12.17 15.22
C ARG A 312 7.28 -10.76 14.89
N ALA A 313 5.96 -10.54 14.73
CA ALA A 313 5.42 -9.19 14.57
C ALA A 313 5.62 -8.36 15.85
N GLN A 314 5.45 -8.97 17.01
CA GLN A 314 5.67 -8.29 18.30
C GLN A 314 7.16 -8.00 18.54
N ARG A 315 8.06 -8.92 18.16
CA ARG A 315 9.51 -8.70 18.21
C ARG A 315 9.91 -7.55 17.28
N LEU A 316 9.43 -7.54 16.03
CA LEU A 316 9.67 -6.44 15.09
C LEU A 316 9.25 -5.09 15.69
N LEU A 317 8.08 -5.01 16.31
CA LEU A 317 7.61 -3.78 16.96
C LEU A 317 8.47 -3.37 18.16
N ALA A 318 8.97 -4.33 18.94
CA ALA A 318 9.87 -4.06 20.07
C ALA A 318 11.23 -3.53 19.57
N ASP A 319 11.78 -4.12 18.51
CA ASP A 319 13.02 -3.69 17.89
C ASP A 319 12.91 -2.27 17.33
N LEU A 320 11.79 -1.96 16.66
CA LEU A 320 11.50 -0.62 16.16
C LEU A 320 11.32 0.41 17.28
N ALA A 321 10.64 0.03 18.37
CA ALA A 321 10.50 0.91 19.53
C ALA A 321 11.84 1.22 20.18
N THR A 322 12.72 0.22 20.29
CA THR A 322 14.08 0.40 20.80
C THR A 322 14.90 1.31 19.89
N LEU A 323 14.75 1.15 18.57
CA LEU A 323 15.45 1.96 17.57
C LEU A 323 15.03 3.44 17.64
N ALA A 324 13.74 3.73 17.88
CA ALA A 324 13.21 5.08 17.98
C ALA A 324 13.67 5.84 19.24
N GLN A 325 14.24 5.16 20.23
CA GLN A 325 14.73 5.76 21.49
C GLN A 325 16.23 6.10 21.45
N ARG A 326 16.92 5.70 20.38
CA ARG A 326 18.35 5.98 20.15
C ARG A 326 18.55 7.36 19.55
#